data_92eed363102b7ffcda269903137d2eec
#
_entry.id   92eed363102b7ffcda269903137d2eec
#
_cell.length_a   1.000
_cell.length_b   1.000
_cell.length_c   1.000
_cell.angle_alpha   90.00
_cell.angle_beta   90.00
_cell.angle_gamma   90.00
#
_symmetry.space_group_name_H-M   'P 1'
#
loop_
_entity.id
_entity.type
_entity.pdbx_description
1 polymer ?
#
loop_
_entity_poly.entity_id
_entity_poly.type
_entity_poly.pdbx_seq_one_letter_code
_entity_poly.pdbx_strand_id
1 'polypeptide(L)'
;TVWSWEPSMTTLIADFEKANPDVRVKLNNISGYDHLNSAIQDGYGTPDVVQLEYYALPQYAVSGQLMDLTGRVGSYSSFFTPGTWASVQLAQRTYALPMDSGPMAFFYNDDAFRQAGVDATKITTWDDYYEAAKKLKNIGVYIAADAGDASFYNAMIWLAGGRPFHTSSDGKTVTVDLKGDAGTRTFTEFWQRMIDEGLVNTHLKVWSEDWKRALGGGSVASVFAGAWMPSLLLADVPGTSGLWRVTRMPTQDGTVTNAENGGSALGVLHTTRKPEAAFRFVDYVCHNKSGIKTRVDGGAFPADNATLNSGEFLNKTTVTSEHHAEVEYFGGQRFNEVLSEAAESVSVGYQYLPFEVYARSHFRSATADAYTWSAAKQAYDRAKARKDAGLTNDDGGPITLPDRPGKKITLMSGIAAWQRDLKEYGVNQGFTIK
;
A
#
# COMPACT_ATOMS: atom_id res chain seq x y z
N THR A 1 -9.54 13.29 -23.17
CA THR A 1 -8.31 13.44 -22.37
C THR A 1 -8.24 12.38 -21.26
N VAL A 2 -7.06 11.84 -21.01
CA VAL A 2 -6.77 10.84 -19.97
C VAL A 2 -5.71 11.40 -19.05
N TRP A 3 -5.93 11.34 -17.74
CA TRP A 3 -4.93 11.63 -16.73
C TRP A 3 -4.51 10.33 -16.04
N SER A 4 -3.23 9.99 -16.16
CA SER A 4 -2.70 8.72 -15.67
C SER A 4 -1.21 8.84 -15.43
N TRP A 5 -0.70 8.06 -14.48
CA TRP A 5 0.74 7.87 -14.22
C TRP A 5 1.24 6.47 -14.63
N GLU A 6 0.38 5.67 -15.26
CA GLU A 6 0.76 4.32 -15.73
C GLU A 6 1.83 4.44 -16.83
N PRO A 7 3.03 3.86 -16.64
CA PRO A 7 4.13 4.01 -17.61
C PRO A 7 3.81 3.51 -19.02
N SER A 8 3.01 2.43 -19.13
CA SER A 8 2.63 1.85 -20.41
C SER A 8 1.51 2.61 -21.14
N MET A 9 0.96 3.68 -20.55
CA MET A 9 -0.24 4.38 -21.08
C MET A 9 -0.03 4.92 -22.50
N THR A 10 1.16 5.38 -22.85
CA THR A 10 1.45 5.88 -24.21
C THR A 10 1.29 4.76 -25.26
N THR A 11 1.80 3.56 -24.97
CA THR A 11 1.66 2.38 -25.84
C THR A 11 0.20 1.94 -25.92
N LEU A 12 -0.50 1.89 -24.76
CA LEU A 12 -1.92 1.56 -24.70
C LEU A 12 -2.79 2.50 -25.57
N ILE A 13 -2.49 3.80 -25.54
CA ILE A 13 -3.18 4.78 -26.36
C ILE A 13 -2.95 4.54 -27.85
N ALA A 14 -1.70 4.30 -28.26
CA ALA A 14 -1.37 4.03 -29.64
C ALA A 14 -2.09 2.77 -30.18
N ASP A 15 -2.11 1.71 -29.39
CA ASP A 15 -2.80 0.46 -29.76
C ASP A 15 -4.33 0.63 -29.77
N PHE A 16 -4.87 1.37 -28.81
CA PHE A 16 -6.29 1.70 -28.78
C PHE A 16 -6.73 2.52 -29.99
N GLU A 17 -6.00 3.58 -30.35
CA GLU A 17 -6.31 4.44 -31.49
C GLU A 17 -6.22 3.69 -32.82
N LYS A 18 -5.28 2.72 -32.94
CA LYS A 18 -5.20 1.85 -34.11
C LYS A 18 -6.44 0.99 -34.26
N ALA A 19 -6.98 0.48 -33.15
CA ALA A 19 -8.21 -0.34 -33.14
C ALA A 19 -9.49 0.53 -33.22
N ASN A 20 -9.41 1.81 -32.86
CA ASN A 20 -10.53 2.76 -32.81
C ASN A 20 -10.18 4.06 -33.55
N PRO A 21 -10.13 4.06 -34.89
CA PRO A 21 -9.65 5.20 -35.68
C PRO A 21 -10.54 6.46 -35.56
N ASP A 22 -11.74 6.32 -35.02
CA ASP A 22 -12.68 7.40 -34.71
C ASP A 22 -12.38 8.15 -33.41
N VAL A 23 -11.46 7.66 -32.58
CA VAL A 23 -11.10 8.26 -31.28
C VAL A 23 -9.65 8.72 -31.28
N ARG A 24 -9.42 9.90 -30.67
CA ARG A 24 -8.07 10.40 -30.34
C ARG A 24 -7.96 10.64 -28.86
N VAL A 25 -6.88 10.17 -28.25
CA VAL A 25 -6.64 10.24 -26.82
C VAL A 25 -5.46 11.16 -26.53
N LYS A 26 -5.69 12.18 -25.71
CA LYS A 26 -4.62 13.05 -25.20
C LYS A 26 -4.27 12.61 -23.78
N LEU A 27 -3.04 12.18 -23.57
CA LEU A 27 -2.51 11.85 -22.26
C LEU A 27 -1.94 13.08 -21.56
N ASN A 28 -2.27 13.24 -20.29
CA ASN A 28 -1.53 14.05 -19.35
C ASN A 28 -0.98 13.12 -18.27
N ASN A 29 0.35 13.01 -18.20
CA ASN A 29 1.00 12.22 -17.17
C ASN A 29 0.99 13.04 -15.87
N ILE A 30 0.07 12.72 -14.98
CA ILE A 30 -0.18 13.41 -13.72
C ILE A 30 -0.32 12.38 -12.62
N SER A 31 0.44 12.55 -11.54
CA SER A 31 0.30 11.82 -10.28
C SER A 31 -0.21 12.77 -9.19
N GLY A 32 -1.00 12.22 -8.27
CA GLY A 32 -1.60 12.98 -7.17
C GLY A 32 -2.92 13.67 -7.56
N TYR A 33 -3.58 14.27 -6.57
CA TYR A 33 -4.97 14.71 -6.69
C TYR A 33 -5.19 16.22 -6.71
N ASP A 34 -4.16 17.02 -6.44
CA ASP A 34 -4.30 18.48 -6.33
C ASP A 34 -4.76 19.12 -7.64
N HIS A 35 -4.19 18.68 -8.77
CA HIS A 35 -4.60 19.15 -10.08
C HIS A 35 -6.03 18.75 -10.44
N LEU A 36 -6.41 17.50 -10.09
CA LEU A 36 -7.77 17.02 -10.33
C LEU A 36 -8.78 17.79 -9.48
N ASN A 37 -8.48 17.99 -8.20
CA ASN A 37 -9.32 18.74 -7.28
C ASN A 37 -9.49 20.20 -7.75
N SER A 38 -8.41 20.85 -8.20
CA SER A 38 -8.45 22.20 -8.74
C SER A 38 -9.31 22.27 -10.00
N ALA A 39 -9.11 21.37 -10.97
CA ALA A 39 -9.89 21.34 -12.21
C ALA A 39 -11.40 21.10 -11.94
N ILE A 40 -11.73 20.24 -10.97
CA ILE A 40 -13.11 20.00 -10.53
C ILE A 40 -13.71 21.27 -9.90
N GLN A 41 -12.96 21.93 -9.01
CA GLN A 41 -13.39 23.14 -8.32
C GLN A 41 -13.60 24.31 -9.30
N ASP A 42 -12.71 24.45 -10.27
CA ASP A 42 -12.77 25.49 -11.30
C ASP A 42 -13.88 25.23 -12.33
N GLY A 43 -14.37 23.99 -12.42
CA GLY A 43 -15.42 23.59 -13.37
C GLY A 43 -14.96 23.50 -14.82
N TYR A 44 -13.64 23.50 -15.08
CA TYR A 44 -13.08 23.35 -16.43
C TYR A 44 -11.73 22.62 -16.40
N GLY A 45 -11.36 22.04 -17.56
CA GLY A 45 -10.08 21.37 -17.70
C GLY A 45 -10.02 19.96 -17.12
N THR A 46 -11.14 19.44 -16.60
CA THR A 46 -11.23 18.06 -16.11
C THR A 46 -10.97 17.06 -17.24
N PRO A 47 -10.31 15.91 -16.95
CA PRO A 47 -10.16 14.84 -17.94
C PRO A 47 -11.49 14.16 -18.23
N ASP A 48 -11.55 13.38 -19.32
CA ASP A 48 -12.65 12.44 -19.56
C ASP A 48 -12.48 11.15 -18.76
N VAL A 49 -11.21 10.70 -18.63
CA VAL A 49 -10.81 9.48 -17.88
C VAL A 49 -9.68 9.83 -16.91
N VAL A 50 -9.74 9.27 -15.71
CA VAL A 50 -8.75 9.49 -14.67
C VAL A 50 -8.35 8.17 -14.01
N GLN A 51 -7.04 8.01 -13.78
CA GLN A 51 -6.52 6.96 -12.91
C GLN A 51 -6.65 7.42 -11.45
N LEU A 52 -7.19 6.55 -10.62
CA LEU A 52 -7.37 6.77 -9.18
C LEU A 52 -6.87 5.54 -8.43
N GLU A 53 -6.10 5.75 -7.38
CA GLU A 53 -5.84 4.69 -6.42
C GLU A 53 -7.14 4.31 -5.71
N TYR A 54 -7.27 3.04 -5.32
CA TYR A 54 -8.50 2.54 -4.67
C TYR A 54 -8.89 3.35 -3.43
N TYR A 55 -7.92 3.83 -2.67
CA TYR A 55 -8.22 4.63 -1.47
C TYR A 55 -8.83 6.01 -1.78
N ALA A 56 -8.51 6.57 -2.94
CA ALA A 56 -9.01 7.88 -3.33
C ALA A 56 -10.38 7.83 -4.04
N LEU A 57 -10.73 6.69 -4.63
CA LEU A 57 -11.96 6.52 -5.40
C LEU A 57 -13.24 6.92 -4.63
N PRO A 58 -13.43 6.56 -3.34
CA PRO A 58 -14.64 6.92 -2.61
C PRO A 58 -14.91 8.43 -2.55
N GLN A 59 -13.86 9.27 -2.48
CA GLN A 59 -13.99 10.73 -2.46
C GLN A 59 -14.68 11.24 -3.72
N TYR A 60 -14.27 10.74 -4.87
CA TYR A 60 -14.81 11.17 -6.17
C TYR A 60 -16.16 10.53 -6.49
N ALA A 61 -16.40 9.32 -5.99
CA ALA A 61 -17.68 8.64 -6.11
C ALA A 61 -18.79 9.34 -5.29
N VAL A 62 -18.52 9.61 -4.00
CA VAL A 62 -19.49 10.27 -3.10
C VAL A 62 -19.81 11.70 -3.55
N SER A 63 -18.82 12.43 -4.04
CA SER A 63 -19.01 13.79 -4.54
C SER A 63 -19.66 13.88 -5.93
N GLY A 64 -20.03 12.73 -6.53
CA GLY A 64 -20.69 12.68 -7.84
C GLY A 64 -19.79 13.05 -9.02
N GLN A 65 -18.47 13.01 -8.84
CA GLN A 65 -17.51 13.35 -9.89
C GLN A 65 -17.29 12.21 -10.88
N LEU A 66 -17.53 10.96 -10.45
CA LEU A 66 -17.40 9.78 -11.29
C LEU A 66 -18.76 9.36 -11.86
N MET A 67 -18.71 8.86 -13.10
CA MET A 67 -19.85 8.22 -13.73
C MET A 67 -20.15 6.88 -13.06
N ASP A 68 -21.43 6.61 -12.82
CA ASP A 68 -21.90 5.28 -12.42
C ASP A 68 -21.82 4.33 -13.63
N LEU A 69 -20.98 3.32 -13.53
CA LEU A 69 -20.76 2.31 -14.57
C LEU A 69 -21.59 1.04 -14.36
N THR A 70 -22.36 0.92 -13.28
CA THR A 70 -23.05 -0.31 -12.86
C THR A 70 -23.85 -0.96 -14.00
N GLY A 71 -24.60 -0.17 -14.76
CA GLY A 71 -25.40 -0.66 -15.87
C GLY A 71 -24.59 -1.15 -17.10
N ARG A 72 -23.28 -0.84 -17.15
CA ARG A 72 -22.39 -1.22 -18.25
C ARG A 72 -21.55 -2.46 -17.95
N VAL A 73 -21.30 -2.75 -16.68
CA VAL A 73 -20.26 -3.71 -16.23
C VAL A 73 -20.82 -4.85 -15.38
N GLY A 74 -22.14 -5.11 -15.44
CA GLY A 74 -22.80 -6.11 -14.58
C GLY A 74 -22.24 -7.54 -14.71
N SER A 75 -21.60 -7.89 -15.82
CA SER A 75 -20.98 -9.20 -16.03
C SER A 75 -19.48 -9.26 -15.69
N TYR A 76 -18.87 -8.14 -15.26
CA TYR A 76 -17.41 -8.07 -15.08
C TYR A 76 -16.94 -8.55 -13.71
N SER A 77 -17.83 -8.76 -12.75
CA SER A 77 -17.46 -9.14 -11.39
C SER A 77 -16.63 -10.42 -11.29
N SER A 78 -16.89 -11.41 -12.15
CA SER A 78 -16.13 -12.68 -12.20
C SER A 78 -14.81 -12.58 -12.98
N PHE A 79 -14.61 -11.50 -13.71
CA PHE A 79 -13.38 -11.27 -14.48
C PHE A 79 -12.23 -10.83 -13.56
N PHE A 80 -12.53 -9.97 -12.59
CA PHE A 80 -11.56 -9.43 -11.64
C PHE A 80 -11.49 -10.25 -10.34
N THR A 81 -10.42 -10.08 -9.58
CA THR A 81 -10.36 -10.64 -8.23
C THR A 81 -11.42 -10.00 -7.34
N PRO A 82 -11.97 -10.74 -6.34
CA PRO A 82 -12.98 -10.17 -5.44
C PRO A 82 -12.52 -8.89 -4.72
N GLY A 83 -11.23 -8.82 -4.33
CA GLY A 83 -10.67 -7.66 -3.64
C GLY A 83 -10.65 -6.41 -4.52
N THR A 84 -10.14 -6.51 -5.75
CA THR A 84 -10.08 -5.37 -6.67
C THR A 84 -11.46 -4.94 -7.14
N TRP A 85 -12.36 -5.90 -7.40
CA TRP A 85 -13.74 -5.58 -7.77
C TRP A 85 -14.50 -4.86 -6.66
N ALA A 86 -14.33 -5.29 -5.40
CA ALA A 86 -14.92 -4.60 -4.26
C ALA A 86 -14.35 -3.18 -4.08
N SER A 87 -13.08 -2.96 -4.41
CA SER A 87 -12.39 -1.68 -4.25
C SER A 87 -12.86 -0.59 -5.22
N VAL A 88 -13.53 -0.94 -6.31
CA VAL A 88 -14.12 0.02 -7.27
C VAL A 88 -15.61 0.27 -7.04
N GLN A 89 -16.16 -0.31 -5.97
CA GLN A 89 -17.57 -0.20 -5.64
C GLN A 89 -17.80 0.66 -4.39
N LEU A 90 -18.87 1.44 -4.44
CA LEU A 90 -19.39 2.17 -3.29
C LEU A 90 -20.92 2.13 -3.34
N ALA A 91 -21.55 1.82 -2.20
CA ALA A 91 -23.01 1.80 -2.09
C ALA A 91 -23.68 0.93 -3.17
N GLN A 92 -23.11 -0.23 -3.46
CA GLN A 92 -23.57 -1.21 -4.47
C GLN A 92 -23.49 -0.68 -5.94
N ARG A 93 -22.73 0.37 -6.18
CA ARG A 93 -22.50 0.93 -7.52
C ARG A 93 -21.02 0.81 -7.87
N THR A 94 -20.74 0.60 -9.15
CA THR A 94 -19.38 0.51 -9.70
C THR A 94 -19.02 1.85 -10.37
N TYR A 95 -17.89 2.44 -9.97
CA TYR A 95 -17.48 3.76 -10.42
C TYR A 95 -16.21 3.77 -11.29
N ALA A 96 -15.51 2.65 -11.36
CA ALA A 96 -14.30 2.51 -12.15
C ALA A 96 -14.09 1.04 -12.54
N LEU A 97 -13.12 0.75 -13.43
CA LEU A 97 -12.64 -0.60 -13.65
C LEU A 97 -11.26 -0.78 -13.02
N PRO A 98 -11.00 -1.91 -12.32
CA PRO A 98 -9.69 -2.22 -11.79
C PRO A 98 -8.63 -2.23 -12.89
N MET A 99 -7.52 -1.52 -12.67
CA MET A 99 -6.42 -1.49 -13.61
C MET A 99 -5.27 -2.38 -13.14
N ASP A 100 -4.91 -2.27 -11.89
CA ASP A 100 -3.89 -3.09 -11.24
C ASP A 100 -4.33 -3.48 -9.82
N SER A 101 -3.51 -4.28 -9.13
CA SER A 101 -3.80 -4.76 -7.78
C SER A 101 -2.55 -4.65 -6.91
N GLY A 102 -2.74 -4.44 -5.62
CA GLY A 102 -1.68 -4.32 -4.64
C GLY A 102 -1.82 -5.30 -3.47
N PRO A 103 -2.08 -6.61 -3.69
CA PRO A 103 -2.13 -7.55 -2.59
C PRO A 103 -0.80 -7.55 -1.84
N MET A 104 -0.85 -7.59 -0.51
CA MET A 104 0.34 -7.50 0.30
C MET A 104 1.16 -8.79 0.25
N ALA A 105 2.48 -8.63 0.29
CA ALA A 105 3.42 -9.73 0.48
C ALA A 105 4.57 -9.32 1.40
N PHE A 106 5.25 -10.31 1.91
CA PHE A 106 6.43 -10.16 2.74
C PHE A 106 7.67 -10.29 1.86
N PHE A 107 8.28 -9.16 1.52
CA PHE A 107 9.54 -9.07 0.79
C PHE A 107 10.69 -9.00 1.78
N TYR A 108 11.70 -9.86 1.62
CA TYR A 108 12.80 -9.96 2.58
C TYR A 108 14.14 -10.21 1.90
N ASN A 109 15.21 -9.70 2.51
CA ASN A 109 16.59 -10.01 2.13
C ASN A 109 16.97 -11.35 2.74
N ASP A 110 17.00 -12.40 1.94
CA ASP A 110 17.25 -13.78 2.36
C ASP A 110 18.62 -13.96 3.01
N ASP A 111 19.61 -13.20 2.55
CA ASP A 111 20.96 -13.27 3.14
C ASP A 111 20.99 -12.75 4.59
N ALA A 112 20.31 -11.62 4.86
CA ALA A 112 20.19 -11.08 6.22
C ALA A 112 19.42 -12.05 7.15
N PHE A 113 18.34 -12.66 6.67
CA PHE A 113 17.59 -13.64 7.45
C PHE A 113 18.41 -14.90 7.74
N ARG A 114 19.15 -15.43 6.75
CA ARG A 114 20.04 -16.57 6.95
C ARG A 114 21.17 -16.27 7.94
N GLN A 115 21.77 -15.08 7.87
CA GLN A 115 22.79 -14.65 8.84
C GLN A 115 22.24 -14.59 10.26
N ALA A 116 20.97 -14.24 10.43
CA ALA A 116 20.28 -14.28 11.73
C ALA A 116 19.81 -15.67 12.15
N GLY A 117 20.05 -16.71 11.33
CA GLY A 117 19.58 -18.07 11.59
C GLY A 117 18.05 -18.20 11.49
N VAL A 118 17.43 -17.47 10.56
CA VAL A 118 15.97 -17.44 10.34
C VAL A 118 15.66 -17.95 8.95
N ASP A 119 14.72 -18.87 8.85
CA ASP A 119 14.06 -19.28 7.63
C ASP A 119 12.76 -18.47 7.49
N ALA A 120 12.76 -17.43 6.65
CA ALA A 120 11.63 -16.53 6.50
C ALA A 120 10.37 -17.21 5.92
N THR A 121 10.52 -18.33 5.21
CA THR A 121 9.37 -19.09 4.67
C THR A 121 8.51 -19.73 5.75
N LYS A 122 9.06 -19.85 6.98
CA LYS A 122 8.35 -20.39 8.15
C LYS A 122 7.66 -19.32 8.99
N ILE A 123 7.85 -18.06 8.66
CA ILE A 123 7.16 -16.94 9.33
C ILE A 123 5.72 -16.89 8.82
N THR A 124 4.79 -17.41 9.60
CA THR A 124 3.38 -17.48 9.24
C THR A 124 2.48 -16.66 10.17
N THR A 125 2.98 -16.40 11.39
CA THR A 125 2.29 -15.60 12.40
C THR A 125 3.06 -14.33 12.74
N TRP A 126 2.36 -13.37 13.36
CA TRP A 126 3.04 -12.17 13.88
C TRP A 126 4.00 -12.50 15.03
N ASP A 127 3.76 -13.55 15.80
CA ASP A 127 4.71 -14.00 16.80
C ASP A 127 5.99 -14.57 16.15
N ASP A 128 5.87 -15.33 15.05
CA ASP A 128 7.05 -15.79 14.28
C ASP A 128 7.85 -14.58 13.76
N TYR A 129 7.15 -13.56 13.25
CA TYR A 129 7.77 -12.34 12.75
C TYR A 129 8.49 -11.56 13.87
N TYR A 130 7.88 -11.49 15.05
CA TYR A 130 8.50 -10.88 16.23
C TYR A 130 9.76 -11.62 16.67
N GLU A 131 9.73 -12.95 16.73
CA GLU A 131 10.92 -13.74 17.10
C GLU A 131 12.04 -13.63 16.04
N ALA A 132 11.69 -13.56 14.76
CA ALA A 132 12.64 -13.28 13.68
C ALA A 132 13.27 -11.87 13.84
N ALA A 133 12.47 -10.88 14.17
CA ALA A 133 12.94 -9.51 14.40
C ALA A 133 13.96 -9.41 15.55
N LYS A 134 13.76 -10.16 16.64
CA LYS A 134 14.72 -10.24 17.74
C LYS A 134 16.05 -10.84 17.31
N LYS A 135 16.02 -11.89 16.49
CA LYS A 135 17.25 -12.51 15.96
C LYS A 135 18.00 -11.56 15.02
N LEU A 136 17.30 -10.85 14.13
CA LEU A 136 17.88 -9.81 13.27
C LEU A 136 18.51 -8.69 14.10
N LYS A 137 17.83 -8.22 15.14
CA LYS A 137 18.35 -7.19 16.04
C LYS A 137 19.67 -7.64 16.70
N ASN A 138 19.85 -8.92 17.05
CA ASN A 138 21.08 -9.41 17.64
C ASN A 138 22.30 -9.30 16.72
N ILE A 139 22.07 -9.23 15.40
CA ILE A 139 23.13 -8.96 14.40
C ILE A 139 23.14 -7.50 13.92
N GLY A 140 22.41 -6.59 14.61
CA GLY A 140 22.39 -5.17 14.31
C GLY A 140 21.48 -4.75 13.16
N VAL A 141 20.55 -5.60 12.73
CA VAL A 141 19.63 -5.38 11.61
C VAL A 141 18.20 -5.15 12.11
N TYR A 142 17.52 -4.15 11.57
CA TYR A 142 16.09 -3.97 11.78
C TYR A 142 15.29 -4.85 10.82
N ILE A 143 14.21 -5.48 11.32
CA ILE A 143 13.35 -6.27 10.43
C ILE A 143 12.62 -5.39 9.43
N ALA A 144 12.18 -4.19 9.83
CA ALA A 144 11.48 -3.21 8.98
C ALA A 144 11.79 -1.77 9.41
N ALA A 145 11.30 -0.81 8.64
CA ALA A 145 11.27 0.60 9.00
C ALA A 145 9.84 1.14 8.92
N ASP A 146 9.46 1.96 9.91
CA ASP A 146 8.18 2.67 9.92
C ASP A 146 8.30 3.93 10.79
N ALA A 147 8.07 5.08 10.17
CA ALA A 147 8.01 6.38 10.83
C ALA A 147 6.59 6.99 10.77
N GLY A 148 5.56 6.16 10.76
CA GLY A 148 4.16 6.54 10.64
C GLY A 148 3.68 6.58 9.19
N ASP A 149 3.55 5.43 8.54
CA ASP A 149 3.00 5.27 7.19
C ASP A 149 1.52 4.85 7.27
N ALA A 150 0.64 5.73 6.82
CA ALA A 150 -0.80 5.49 6.80
C ALA A 150 -1.20 4.34 5.86
N SER A 151 -0.52 4.20 4.71
CA SER A 151 -0.84 3.15 3.73
C SER A 151 -0.57 1.77 4.31
N PHE A 152 0.61 1.60 4.90
CA PHE A 152 0.98 0.39 5.62
C PHE A 152 0.01 0.12 6.77
N TYR A 153 -0.28 1.13 7.60
CA TYR A 153 -1.11 0.95 8.78
C TYR A 153 -2.54 0.51 8.44
N ASN A 154 -3.17 1.15 7.44
CA ASN A 154 -4.50 0.78 6.95
C ASN A 154 -4.53 -0.64 6.37
N ALA A 155 -3.53 -1.01 5.60
CA ALA A 155 -3.43 -2.35 5.04
C ALA A 155 -3.27 -3.42 6.14
N MET A 156 -2.50 -3.14 7.18
CA MET A 156 -2.33 -4.05 8.31
C MET A 156 -3.58 -4.15 9.21
N ILE A 157 -4.34 -3.06 9.38
CA ILE A 157 -5.67 -3.10 10.02
C ILE A 157 -6.61 -4.00 9.21
N TRP A 158 -6.63 -3.82 7.89
CA TRP A 158 -7.42 -4.67 6.99
C TRP A 158 -7.02 -6.14 7.10
N LEU A 159 -5.70 -6.44 7.04
CA LEU A 159 -5.15 -7.79 7.20
C LEU A 159 -5.56 -8.43 8.54
N ALA A 160 -5.62 -7.62 9.61
CA ALA A 160 -6.08 -8.04 10.94
C ALA A 160 -7.61 -8.27 11.04
N GLY A 161 -8.33 -8.19 9.92
CA GLY A 161 -9.79 -8.31 9.89
C GLY A 161 -10.55 -7.06 10.33
N GLY A 162 -9.86 -5.94 10.53
CA GLY A 162 -10.46 -4.66 10.92
C GLY A 162 -11.36 -4.08 9.83
N ARG A 163 -12.40 -3.38 10.26
CA ARG A 163 -13.39 -2.68 9.41
C ARG A 163 -13.81 -1.38 10.09
N PRO A 164 -12.85 -0.46 10.39
CA PRO A 164 -13.12 0.72 11.20
C PRO A 164 -13.97 1.78 10.48
N PHE A 165 -14.11 1.67 9.17
CA PHE A 165 -14.76 2.65 8.32
C PHE A 165 -15.97 2.05 7.59
N HIS A 166 -17.06 2.81 7.53
CA HIS A 166 -18.23 2.45 6.75
C HIS A 166 -18.93 3.70 6.23
N THR A 167 -19.29 3.68 4.94
CA THR A 167 -20.11 4.73 4.31
C THR A 167 -21.48 4.16 3.98
N SER A 168 -22.55 4.83 4.40
CA SER A 168 -23.92 4.43 4.13
C SER A 168 -24.23 4.42 2.63
N SER A 169 -25.27 3.69 2.23
CA SER A 169 -25.68 3.54 0.83
C SER A 169 -26.11 4.87 0.15
N ASP A 170 -26.50 5.86 0.94
CA ASP A 170 -26.82 7.22 0.44
C ASP A 170 -25.59 8.14 0.42
N GLY A 171 -24.42 7.65 0.87
CA GLY A 171 -23.17 8.41 0.90
C GLY A 171 -23.11 9.50 1.97
N LYS A 172 -24.11 9.63 2.87
CA LYS A 172 -24.23 10.76 3.80
C LYS A 172 -23.74 10.47 5.20
N THR A 173 -23.82 9.22 5.63
CA THR A 173 -23.37 8.80 6.97
C THR A 173 -22.06 8.04 6.85
N VAL A 174 -21.05 8.48 7.60
CA VAL A 174 -19.74 7.83 7.68
C VAL A 174 -19.46 7.40 9.10
N THR A 175 -19.17 6.11 9.29
CA THR A 175 -18.71 5.56 10.57
C THR A 175 -17.18 5.62 10.60
N VAL A 176 -16.63 6.10 11.72
CA VAL A 176 -15.19 6.11 12.03
C VAL A 176 -15.00 5.53 13.43
N ASP A 177 -14.66 4.25 13.50
CA ASP A 177 -14.52 3.53 14.78
C ASP A 177 -13.19 2.77 14.89
N LEU A 178 -12.09 3.48 14.81
CA LEU A 178 -10.73 2.92 14.96
C LEU A 178 -10.50 2.35 16.37
N LYS A 179 -11.02 3.01 17.41
CA LYS A 179 -10.84 2.56 18.78
C LYS A 179 -11.68 1.33 19.15
N GLY A 180 -12.88 1.23 18.61
CA GLY A 180 -13.80 0.12 18.82
C GLY A 180 -13.47 -1.10 17.97
N ASP A 181 -12.84 -0.89 16.81
CA ASP A 181 -12.51 -1.95 15.88
C ASP A 181 -11.45 -2.92 16.43
N ALA A 182 -11.78 -4.21 16.42
CA ALA A 182 -10.91 -5.24 16.98
C ALA A 182 -9.60 -5.40 16.19
N GLY A 183 -9.66 -5.37 14.86
CA GLY A 183 -8.48 -5.50 14.02
C GLY A 183 -7.51 -4.33 14.21
N THR A 184 -8.04 -3.11 14.34
CA THR A 184 -7.24 -1.92 14.64
C THR A 184 -6.51 -2.08 15.97
N ARG A 185 -7.21 -2.53 17.03
CA ARG A 185 -6.57 -2.75 18.33
C ARG A 185 -5.50 -3.83 18.27
N THR A 186 -5.83 -4.97 17.68
CA THR A 186 -4.92 -6.12 17.59
C THR A 186 -3.63 -5.76 16.87
N PHE A 187 -3.73 -5.11 15.70
CA PHE A 187 -2.52 -4.69 14.99
C PHE A 187 -1.76 -3.60 15.75
N THR A 188 -2.45 -2.61 16.31
CA THR A 188 -1.82 -1.51 17.05
C THR A 188 -1.03 -2.02 18.27
N GLU A 189 -1.55 -2.98 19.02
CA GLU A 189 -0.87 -3.61 20.15
C GLU A 189 0.38 -4.38 19.71
N PHE A 190 0.27 -5.16 18.64
CA PHE A 190 1.41 -5.88 18.06
C PHE A 190 2.50 -4.91 17.60
N TRP A 191 2.13 -3.88 16.83
CA TRP A 191 3.10 -2.93 16.30
C TRP A 191 3.73 -2.05 17.37
N GLN A 192 2.96 -1.70 18.41
CA GLN A 192 3.49 -1.02 19.60
C GLN A 192 4.62 -1.83 20.26
N ARG A 193 4.45 -3.14 20.40
CA ARG A 193 5.48 -4.02 20.94
C ARG A 193 6.73 -4.01 20.03
N MET A 194 6.56 -4.08 18.73
CA MET A 194 7.66 -4.05 17.77
C MET A 194 8.49 -2.77 17.86
N ILE A 195 7.85 -1.61 17.96
CA ILE A 195 8.56 -0.32 18.07
C ILE A 195 9.16 -0.10 19.46
N ASP A 196 8.46 -0.48 20.54
CA ASP A 196 8.95 -0.31 21.91
C ASP A 196 10.23 -1.12 22.17
N GLU A 197 10.34 -2.29 21.57
CA GLU A 197 11.52 -3.14 21.70
C GLU A 197 12.62 -2.80 20.66
N GLY A 198 12.43 -1.80 19.82
CA GLY A 198 13.41 -1.36 18.82
C GLY A 198 13.69 -2.41 17.75
N LEU A 199 12.68 -3.16 17.36
CA LEU A 199 12.74 -4.16 16.30
C LEU A 199 12.49 -3.55 14.92
N VAL A 200 11.84 -2.38 14.89
CA VAL A 200 11.55 -1.58 13.71
C VAL A 200 12.31 -0.25 13.81
N ASN A 201 12.90 0.19 12.71
CA ASN A 201 13.53 1.51 12.66
C ASN A 201 12.46 2.59 12.51
N THR A 202 12.28 3.40 13.57
CA THR A 202 11.25 4.45 13.62
C THR A 202 11.70 5.81 13.12
N HIS A 203 12.96 5.95 12.69
CA HIS A 203 13.52 7.20 12.17
C HIS A 203 13.52 7.28 10.64
N LEU A 204 13.57 6.13 9.98
CA LEU A 204 13.57 6.06 8.53
C LEU A 204 12.15 6.22 7.98
N LYS A 205 11.94 7.31 7.26
CA LYS A 205 10.74 7.49 6.48
C LYS A 205 10.78 6.58 5.25
N VAL A 206 9.83 5.66 5.12
CA VAL A 206 9.70 4.84 3.90
C VAL A 206 9.64 5.72 2.66
N TRP A 207 10.19 5.25 1.56
CA TRP A 207 10.32 5.96 0.26
C TRP A 207 11.35 7.11 0.24
N SER A 208 12.06 7.35 1.35
CA SER A 208 13.19 8.29 1.35
C SER A 208 14.47 7.64 0.84
N GLU A 209 15.43 8.46 0.38
CA GLU A 209 16.75 7.98 -0.04
C GLU A 209 17.50 7.27 1.10
N ASP A 210 17.30 7.70 2.35
CA ASP A 210 17.88 7.03 3.52
C ASP A 210 17.31 5.62 3.71
N TRP A 211 16.00 5.45 3.49
CA TRP A 211 15.36 4.15 3.55
C TRP A 211 15.84 3.22 2.42
N LYS A 212 15.97 3.72 1.19
CA LYS A 212 16.53 2.96 0.07
C LYS A 212 17.97 2.52 0.35
N ARG A 213 18.79 3.42 0.90
CA ARG A 213 20.16 3.07 1.34
C ARG A 213 20.15 2.00 2.44
N ALA A 214 19.22 2.06 3.38
CA ALA A 214 19.08 1.07 4.45
C ALA A 214 18.72 -0.32 3.92
N LEU A 215 17.83 -0.40 2.93
CA LEU A 215 17.51 -1.64 2.23
C LEU A 215 18.72 -2.16 1.44
N GLY A 216 19.36 -1.31 0.66
CA GLY A 216 20.52 -1.66 -0.16
C GLY A 216 21.75 -2.04 0.66
N GLY A 217 21.94 -1.43 1.83
CA GLY A 217 23.03 -1.72 2.77
C GLY A 217 22.72 -2.83 3.78
N GLY A 218 21.51 -3.42 3.75
CA GLY A 218 21.12 -4.54 4.61
C GLY A 218 20.85 -4.17 6.08
N SER A 219 20.78 -2.89 6.44
CA SER A 219 20.43 -2.47 7.81
C SER A 219 18.92 -2.55 8.10
N VAL A 220 18.09 -2.65 7.06
CA VAL A 220 16.67 -3.02 7.11
C VAL A 220 16.46 -4.22 6.21
N ALA A 221 15.94 -5.31 6.77
CA ALA A 221 15.94 -6.62 6.11
C ALA A 221 14.66 -6.96 5.38
N SER A 222 13.55 -6.25 5.60
CA SER A 222 12.28 -6.60 4.96
C SER A 222 11.33 -5.43 4.80
N VAL A 223 10.31 -5.66 3.96
CA VAL A 223 9.21 -4.74 3.70
C VAL A 223 7.92 -5.55 3.55
N PHE A 224 6.85 -5.12 4.22
CA PHE A 224 5.49 -5.50 3.89
C PHE A 224 4.94 -4.48 2.88
N ALA A 225 4.67 -4.92 1.67
CA ALA A 225 4.26 -4.03 0.59
C ALA A 225 3.31 -4.73 -0.37
N GLY A 226 2.66 -3.97 -1.25
CA GLY A 226 1.83 -4.51 -2.32
C GLY A 226 2.65 -5.15 -3.44
N ALA A 227 1.97 -5.87 -4.31
CA ALA A 227 2.57 -6.61 -5.44
C ALA A 227 3.27 -5.74 -6.51
N TRP A 228 3.21 -4.42 -6.38
CA TRP A 228 3.98 -3.46 -7.17
C TRP A 228 5.44 -3.31 -6.69
N MET A 229 5.79 -3.85 -5.53
CA MET A 229 7.12 -3.72 -4.92
C MET A 229 8.28 -4.31 -5.73
N PRO A 230 8.14 -5.40 -6.50
CA PRO A 230 9.23 -5.95 -7.30
C PRO A 230 9.90 -4.94 -8.22
N SER A 231 9.13 -4.17 -8.97
CA SER A 231 9.66 -3.14 -9.89
C SER A 231 10.39 -2.02 -9.12
N LEU A 232 9.86 -1.62 -7.96
CA LEU A 232 10.49 -0.59 -7.13
C LEU A 232 11.79 -1.08 -6.47
N LEU A 233 11.83 -2.34 -6.00
CA LEU A 233 13.08 -2.91 -5.48
C LEU A 233 14.17 -2.95 -6.56
N LEU A 234 13.81 -3.36 -7.78
CA LEU A 234 14.76 -3.34 -8.89
C LEU A 234 15.25 -1.93 -9.23
N ALA A 235 14.34 -0.94 -9.25
CA ALA A 235 14.69 0.45 -9.57
C ALA A 235 15.50 1.13 -8.45
N ASP A 236 15.08 0.96 -7.20
CA ASP A 236 15.63 1.71 -6.06
C ASP A 236 16.87 1.06 -5.44
N VAL A 237 16.97 -0.28 -5.46
CA VAL A 237 18.08 -1.03 -4.86
C VAL A 237 18.62 -2.13 -5.79
N PRO A 238 19.01 -1.80 -7.03
CA PRO A 238 19.46 -2.77 -8.03
C PRO A 238 20.68 -3.58 -7.58
N GLY A 239 21.54 -3.02 -6.73
CA GLY A 239 22.73 -3.67 -6.20
C GLY A 239 22.47 -4.87 -5.30
N THR A 240 21.22 -5.12 -4.90
CA THR A 240 20.82 -6.27 -4.09
C THR A 240 20.09 -7.35 -4.91
N SER A 241 20.21 -7.30 -6.24
CA SER A 241 19.66 -8.32 -7.14
C SER A 241 20.13 -9.72 -6.73
N GLY A 242 19.21 -10.67 -6.69
CA GLY A 242 19.46 -12.05 -6.27
C GLY A 242 19.36 -12.29 -4.75
N LEU A 243 19.39 -11.24 -3.91
CA LEU A 243 19.35 -11.37 -2.45
C LEU A 243 17.94 -11.38 -1.88
N TRP A 244 16.96 -10.83 -2.60
CA TRP A 244 15.57 -10.72 -2.13
C TRP A 244 14.75 -11.96 -2.45
N ARG A 245 13.75 -12.20 -1.60
CA ARG A 245 12.72 -13.22 -1.80
C ARG A 245 11.37 -12.64 -1.39
N VAL A 246 10.32 -13.32 -1.78
CA VAL A 246 8.96 -12.98 -1.36
C VAL A 246 8.27 -14.21 -0.77
N THR A 247 7.48 -14.01 0.26
CA THR A 247 6.62 -15.02 0.86
C THR A 247 5.28 -14.39 1.26
N ARG A 248 4.33 -15.22 1.68
CA ARG A 248 3.01 -14.75 2.11
C ARG A 248 3.12 -13.82 3.32
N MET A 249 2.14 -12.94 3.49
CA MET A 249 2.02 -12.14 4.70
C MET A 249 1.83 -13.01 5.93
N PRO A 250 2.57 -12.79 7.03
CA PRO A 250 2.21 -13.35 8.32
C PRO A 250 0.96 -12.65 8.84
N THR A 251 0.09 -13.42 9.50
CA THR A 251 -1.13 -12.93 10.12
C THR A 251 -1.10 -13.15 11.64
N GLN A 252 -2.08 -12.65 12.37
CA GLN A 252 -2.09 -12.81 13.83
C GLN A 252 -1.97 -14.28 14.26
N ASP A 253 -2.71 -15.18 13.61
CA ASP A 253 -2.88 -16.58 13.99
C ASP A 253 -2.45 -17.59 12.91
N GLY A 254 -1.85 -17.12 11.82
CA GLY A 254 -1.45 -17.93 10.67
C GLY A 254 -2.56 -18.23 9.66
N THR A 255 -3.77 -17.75 9.88
CA THR A 255 -4.86 -17.85 8.89
C THR A 255 -4.47 -17.20 7.58
N VAL A 256 -4.76 -17.88 6.46
CA VAL A 256 -4.48 -17.35 5.12
C VAL A 256 -5.53 -16.31 4.77
N THR A 257 -5.15 -15.04 4.83
CA THR A 257 -5.94 -13.88 4.42
C THR A 257 -5.01 -12.78 3.96
N ASN A 258 -5.52 -11.78 3.27
CA ASN A 258 -4.73 -10.68 2.78
C ASN A 258 -5.51 -9.36 2.73
N ALA A 259 -4.79 -8.29 2.41
CA ALA A 259 -5.29 -6.93 2.22
C ALA A 259 -4.64 -6.31 0.99
N GLU A 260 -5.26 -5.26 0.46
CA GLU A 260 -4.65 -4.42 -0.57
C GLU A 260 -3.82 -3.29 0.07
N ASN A 261 -2.62 -3.08 -0.46
CA ASN A 261 -1.83 -1.88 -0.19
C ASN A 261 -1.46 -1.24 -1.53
N GLY A 262 -2.23 -0.26 -1.94
CA GLY A 262 -2.16 0.32 -3.28
C GLY A 262 -3.16 -0.33 -4.23
N GLY A 263 -2.80 -0.32 -5.51
CA GLY A 263 -3.69 -0.67 -6.60
C GLY A 263 -4.50 0.53 -7.09
N SER A 264 -4.85 0.51 -8.37
CA SER A 264 -5.52 1.62 -9.02
C SER A 264 -6.60 1.17 -10.01
N ALA A 265 -7.43 2.12 -10.40
CA ALA A 265 -8.54 1.94 -11.32
C ALA A 265 -8.63 3.11 -12.31
N LEU A 266 -9.27 2.89 -13.43
CA LEU A 266 -9.67 3.95 -14.36
C LEU A 266 -11.16 4.27 -14.18
N GLY A 267 -11.45 5.52 -13.84
CA GLY A 267 -12.80 6.07 -13.77
C GLY A 267 -13.10 7.04 -14.92
N VAL A 268 -14.37 7.16 -15.25
CA VAL A 268 -14.87 8.16 -16.21
C VAL A 268 -15.45 9.32 -15.44
N LEU A 269 -15.04 10.56 -15.75
CA LEU A 269 -15.59 11.74 -15.08
C LEU A 269 -17.01 11.99 -15.55
N HIS A 270 -17.90 12.35 -14.61
CA HIS A 270 -19.30 12.68 -14.90
C HIS A 270 -19.46 13.86 -15.89
N THR A 271 -18.50 14.78 -15.87
CA THR A 271 -18.49 15.98 -16.73
C THR A 271 -18.11 15.72 -18.19
N THR A 272 -17.69 14.48 -18.53
CA THR A 272 -17.32 14.16 -19.92
C THR A 272 -18.48 14.36 -20.89
N ARG A 273 -18.17 14.92 -22.05
CA ARG A 273 -19.11 15.02 -23.18
C ARG A 273 -19.01 13.84 -24.14
N LYS A 274 -18.15 12.85 -23.83
CA LYS A 274 -17.83 11.71 -24.70
C LYS A 274 -17.87 10.40 -23.91
N PRO A 275 -18.97 10.11 -23.18
CA PRO A 275 -19.02 8.97 -22.24
C PRO A 275 -18.78 7.62 -22.92
N GLU A 276 -19.24 7.44 -24.17
CA GLU A 276 -19.06 6.17 -24.89
C GLU A 276 -17.59 5.94 -25.30
N ALA A 277 -16.92 6.97 -25.80
CA ALA A 277 -15.50 6.88 -26.17
C ALA A 277 -14.62 6.73 -24.91
N ALA A 278 -14.94 7.43 -23.83
CA ALA A 278 -14.25 7.33 -22.55
C ALA A 278 -14.40 5.92 -21.98
N PHE A 279 -15.60 5.35 -21.96
CA PHE A 279 -15.82 4.00 -21.47
C PHE A 279 -15.13 2.95 -22.33
N ARG A 280 -15.18 3.07 -23.68
CA ARG A 280 -14.43 2.15 -24.58
C ARG A 280 -12.93 2.14 -24.28
N PHE A 281 -12.36 3.30 -23.94
CA PHE A 281 -10.95 3.39 -23.58
C PHE A 281 -10.69 2.70 -22.24
N VAL A 282 -11.49 2.95 -21.22
CA VAL A 282 -11.39 2.31 -19.90
C VAL A 282 -11.53 0.79 -20.03
N ASP A 283 -12.51 0.31 -20.80
CA ASP A 283 -12.71 -1.11 -21.06
C ASP A 283 -11.52 -1.74 -21.79
N TYR A 284 -10.96 -1.05 -22.78
CA TYR A 284 -9.77 -1.52 -23.49
C TYR A 284 -8.57 -1.66 -22.54
N VAL A 285 -8.31 -0.69 -21.70
CA VAL A 285 -7.15 -0.71 -20.79
C VAL A 285 -7.32 -1.75 -19.69
N CYS A 286 -8.52 -1.90 -19.13
CA CYS A 286 -8.74 -2.68 -17.91
C CYS A 286 -9.31 -4.07 -18.13
N HIS A 287 -10.03 -4.32 -19.22
CA HIS A 287 -10.78 -5.55 -19.44
C HIS A 287 -10.38 -6.28 -20.73
N ASN A 288 -9.81 -5.59 -21.72
CA ASN A 288 -9.38 -6.21 -22.96
C ASN A 288 -8.02 -6.92 -22.78
N LYS A 289 -7.89 -8.15 -23.30
CA LYS A 289 -6.67 -8.96 -23.19
C LYS A 289 -5.42 -8.24 -23.70
N SER A 290 -5.51 -7.50 -24.80
CA SER A 290 -4.37 -6.77 -25.38
C SER A 290 -3.93 -5.64 -24.46
N GLY A 291 -4.87 -4.85 -23.94
CA GLY A 291 -4.59 -3.77 -23.00
C GLY A 291 -3.96 -4.29 -21.71
N ILE A 292 -4.50 -5.37 -21.13
CA ILE A 292 -3.94 -6.02 -19.94
C ILE A 292 -2.53 -6.53 -20.22
N LYS A 293 -2.32 -7.23 -21.35
CA LYS A 293 -1.00 -7.76 -21.70
C LYS A 293 0.05 -6.64 -21.81
N THR A 294 -0.27 -5.53 -22.46
CA THR A 294 0.65 -4.38 -22.59
C THR A 294 1.08 -3.85 -21.23
N ARG A 295 0.15 -3.75 -20.27
CA ARG A 295 0.48 -3.29 -18.88
C ARG A 295 1.34 -4.31 -18.12
N VAL A 296 0.97 -5.59 -18.19
CA VAL A 296 1.68 -6.68 -17.50
C VAL A 296 3.09 -6.89 -18.05
N ASP A 297 3.26 -6.81 -19.36
CA ASP A 297 4.59 -6.82 -20.02
C ASP A 297 5.44 -5.60 -19.57
N GLY A 298 4.80 -4.48 -19.26
CA GLY A 298 5.44 -3.29 -18.68
C GLY A 298 5.73 -3.38 -17.17
N GLY A 299 5.37 -4.49 -16.53
CA GLY A 299 5.65 -4.73 -15.10
C GLY A 299 4.49 -4.41 -14.14
N ALA A 300 3.31 -4.04 -14.65
CA ALA A 300 2.13 -3.87 -13.81
C ALA A 300 1.63 -5.22 -13.26
N PHE A 301 1.16 -5.23 -12.02
CA PHE A 301 0.54 -6.43 -11.45
C PHE A 301 -0.93 -6.52 -11.87
N PRO A 302 -1.38 -7.67 -12.44
CA PRO A 302 -2.73 -7.78 -13.00
C PRO A 302 -3.82 -7.78 -11.91
N ALA A 303 -5.01 -7.31 -12.29
CA ALA A 303 -6.20 -7.37 -11.45
C ALA A 303 -7.20 -8.46 -11.89
N ASP A 304 -6.96 -9.08 -13.04
CA ASP A 304 -7.85 -10.09 -13.64
C ASP A 304 -7.44 -11.51 -13.31
N ASN A 305 -8.44 -12.37 -13.06
CA ASN A 305 -8.24 -13.77 -12.70
C ASN A 305 -7.52 -14.57 -13.78
N ALA A 306 -7.78 -14.29 -15.06
CA ALA A 306 -7.22 -15.06 -16.16
C ALA A 306 -5.70 -14.87 -16.26
N THR A 307 -5.20 -13.64 -16.14
CA THR A 307 -3.76 -13.35 -16.18
C THR A 307 -3.07 -13.88 -14.92
N LEU A 308 -3.64 -13.65 -13.75
CA LEU A 308 -3.09 -14.12 -12.46
C LEU A 308 -2.87 -15.65 -12.45
N ASN A 309 -3.75 -16.41 -13.10
CA ASN A 309 -3.68 -17.88 -13.18
C ASN A 309 -3.01 -18.40 -14.45
N SER A 310 -2.46 -17.52 -15.28
CA SER A 310 -1.79 -17.96 -16.52
C SER A 310 -0.41 -18.54 -16.23
N GLY A 311 -0.03 -19.60 -16.96
CA GLY A 311 1.30 -20.18 -16.84
C GLY A 311 2.42 -19.19 -17.24
N GLU A 312 2.14 -18.27 -18.17
CA GLU A 312 3.08 -17.22 -18.57
C GLU A 312 3.42 -16.29 -17.38
N PHE A 313 2.41 -15.86 -16.63
CA PHE A 313 2.58 -15.01 -15.46
C PHE A 313 3.20 -15.75 -14.27
N LEU A 314 2.66 -16.92 -13.91
CA LEU A 314 3.09 -17.69 -12.75
C LEU A 314 4.53 -18.22 -12.86
N ASN A 315 4.98 -18.59 -14.06
CA ASN A 315 6.32 -19.14 -14.27
C ASN A 315 7.41 -18.07 -14.39
N LYS A 316 7.06 -16.79 -14.42
CA LYS A 316 8.04 -15.71 -14.55
C LYS A 316 8.93 -15.62 -13.31
N THR A 317 10.26 -15.65 -13.52
CA THR A 317 11.28 -15.54 -12.46
C THR A 317 12.02 -14.21 -12.51
N THR A 318 11.69 -13.35 -13.47
CA THR A 318 12.36 -12.07 -13.72
C THR A 318 11.42 -10.90 -13.43
N VAL A 319 12.01 -9.78 -13.06
CA VAL A 319 11.34 -8.47 -12.95
C VAL A 319 11.72 -7.63 -14.15
N THR A 320 10.74 -7.02 -14.81
CA THR A 320 10.97 -6.13 -15.94
C THR A 320 11.42 -4.75 -15.45
N SER A 321 12.57 -4.27 -15.93
CA SER A 321 13.07 -2.93 -15.63
C SER A 321 12.38 -1.86 -16.47
N GLU A 322 12.57 -0.58 -16.13
CA GLU A 322 12.08 0.57 -16.92
C GLU A 322 12.61 0.57 -18.37
N HIS A 323 13.74 -0.10 -18.62
CA HIS A 323 14.33 -0.25 -19.95
C HIS A 323 13.96 -1.59 -20.62
N HIS A 324 12.91 -2.25 -20.16
CA HIS A 324 12.43 -3.55 -20.64
C HIS A 324 13.46 -4.68 -20.55
N ALA A 325 14.47 -4.56 -19.69
CA ALA A 325 15.38 -5.66 -19.40
C ALA A 325 14.79 -6.58 -18.33
N GLU A 326 14.94 -7.89 -18.52
CA GLU A 326 14.49 -8.91 -17.58
C GLU A 326 15.61 -9.25 -16.59
N VAL A 327 15.36 -9.11 -15.29
CA VAL A 327 16.35 -9.30 -14.22
C VAL A 327 15.84 -10.34 -13.22
N GLU A 328 16.64 -11.36 -12.91
CA GLU A 328 16.35 -12.35 -11.86
C GLU A 328 16.53 -11.76 -10.46
N TYR A 329 15.79 -10.69 -10.17
CA TYR A 329 15.95 -9.93 -8.93
C TYR A 329 15.70 -10.77 -7.67
N PHE A 330 14.79 -11.73 -7.73
CA PHE A 330 14.45 -12.65 -6.65
C PHE A 330 15.19 -13.99 -6.73
N GLY A 331 16.38 -14.01 -7.36
CA GLY A 331 17.25 -15.19 -7.40
C GLY A 331 16.59 -16.42 -8.04
N GLY A 332 15.84 -16.24 -9.10
CA GLY A 332 15.16 -17.30 -9.82
C GLY A 332 13.86 -17.78 -9.15
N GLN A 333 13.38 -17.13 -8.10
CA GLN A 333 12.09 -17.46 -7.48
C GLN A 333 10.93 -17.16 -8.43
N ARG A 334 9.95 -18.05 -8.50
CA ARG A 334 8.65 -17.82 -9.17
C ARG A 334 7.76 -16.94 -8.27
N PHE A 335 8.17 -15.70 -8.06
CA PHE A 335 7.58 -14.80 -7.07
C PHE A 335 6.11 -14.45 -7.40
N ASN A 336 5.71 -14.52 -8.67
CA ASN A 336 4.33 -14.28 -9.08
C ASN A 336 3.35 -15.35 -8.58
N GLU A 337 3.81 -16.56 -8.26
CA GLU A 337 2.96 -17.57 -7.60
C GLU A 337 2.52 -17.06 -6.21
N VAL A 338 3.47 -16.55 -5.43
CA VAL A 338 3.17 -15.99 -4.09
C VAL A 338 2.24 -14.78 -4.21
N LEU A 339 2.50 -13.90 -5.17
CA LEU A 339 1.70 -12.69 -5.36
C LEU A 339 0.29 -12.99 -5.89
N SER A 340 0.14 -14.01 -6.73
CA SER A 340 -1.17 -14.47 -7.20
C SER A 340 -2.02 -15.07 -6.07
N GLU A 341 -1.44 -15.94 -5.26
CA GLU A 341 -2.10 -16.47 -4.05
C GLU A 341 -2.47 -15.35 -3.08
N ALA A 342 -1.62 -14.33 -2.97
CA ALA A 342 -1.90 -13.14 -2.17
C ALA A 342 -3.14 -12.39 -2.69
N ALA A 343 -3.26 -12.19 -4.00
CA ALA A 343 -4.41 -11.52 -4.62
C ALA A 343 -5.73 -12.28 -4.42
N GLU A 344 -5.69 -13.61 -4.54
CA GLU A 344 -6.87 -14.48 -4.32
C GLU A 344 -7.32 -14.48 -2.85
N SER A 345 -6.41 -14.25 -1.91
CA SER A 345 -6.69 -14.27 -0.47
C SER A 345 -7.10 -12.92 0.13
N VAL A 346 -7.20 -11.85 -0.67
CA VAL A 346 -7.65 -10.54 -0.19
C VAL A 346 -9.07 -10.62 0.36
N SER A 347 -9.23 -10.27 1.63
CA SER A 347 -10.53 -10.27 2.29
C SER A 347 -11.36 -9.06 1.88
N VAL A 348 -12.60 -9.30 1.47
CA VAL A 348 -13.54 -8.24 1.08
C VAL A 348 -14.16 -7.53 2.29
N GLY A 349 -14.80 -6.37 2.06
CA GLY A 349 -15.57 -5.65 3.06
C GLY A 349 -14.81 -4.54 3.79
N TYR A 350 -13.52 -4.36 3.54
CA TYR A 350 -12.82 -3.14 3.97
C TYR A 350 -13.30 -1.96 3.11
N GLN A 351 -13.52 -0.82 3.75
CA GLN A 351 -13.89 0.42 3.06
C GLN A 351 -12.89 1.52 3.41
N TYR A 352 -12.47 2.29 2.41
CA TYR A 352 -11.77 3.54 2.63
C TYR A 352 -12.76 4.67 2.92
N LEU A 353 -12.31 5.67 3.63
CA LEU A 353 -13.10 6.87 3.90
C LEU A 353 -13.35 7.68 2.62
N PRO A 354 -14.49 8.37 2.48
CA PRO A 354 -14.71 9.31 1.38
C PRO A 354 -13.82 10.56 1.48
N PHE A 355 -12.94 10.63 2.46
CA PHE A 355 -11.88 11.63 2.66
C PHE A 355 -10.54 10.98 3.06
N GLU A 356 -10.26 9.82 2.49
CA GLU A 356 -9.07 9.02 2.80
C GLU A 356 -7.75 9.74 2.46
N VAL A 357 -7.75 10.59 1.43
CA VAL A 357 -6.58 11.43 1.07
C VAL A 357 -6.20 12.33 2.26
N TYR A 358 -7.19 12.97 2.87
CA TYR A 358 -7.00 13.74 4.09
C TYR A 358 -6.54 12.86 5.25
N ALA A 359 -7.22 11.74 5.47
CA ALA A 359 -6.90 10.81 6.55
C ALA A 359 -5.44 10.37 6.53
N ARG A 360 -4.93 9.97 5.37
CA ARG A 360 -3.54 9.53 5.19
C ARG A 360 -2.53 10.64 5.43
N SER A 361 -2.81 11.87 4.99
CA SER A 361 -1.91 13.02 5.19
C SER A 361 -1.75 13.41 6.66
N HIS A 362 -2.73 13.10 7.52
CA HIS A 362 -2.76 13.47 8.93
C HIS A 362 -2.30 12.34 9.89
N PHE A 363 -2.23 11.11 9.42
CA PHE A 363 -1.86 9.94 10.23
C PHE A 363 -0.51 10.12 10.94
N ARG A 364 0.52 10.54 10.19
CA ARG A 364 1.87 10.71 10.73
C ARG A 364 1.88 11.73 11.88
N SER A 365 1.24 12.87 11.73
CA SER A 365 1.19 13.90 12.78
C SER A 365 0.43 13.41 14.00
N ALA A 366 -0.63 12.65 13.83
CA ALA A 366 -1.41 12.09 14.93
C ALA A 366 -0.64 11.03 15.74
N THR A 367 0.27 10.28 15.11
CA THR A 367 1.03 9.19 15.74
C THR A 367 2.46 9.56 16.11
N ALA A 368 2.98 10.72 15.67
CA ALA A 368 4.38 11.13 15.82
C ALA A 368 4.89 11.07 17.26
N ASP A 369 4.08 11.48 18.23
CA ASP A 369 4.48 11.50 19.64
C ASP A 369 4.75 10.08 20.18
N ALA A 370 4.00 9.08 19.73
CA ALA A 370 4.22 7.68 20.11
C ALA A 370 5.54 7.15 19.58
N TYR A 371 5.84 7.40 18.30
CA TYR A 371 7.12 7.01 17.69
C TYR A 371 8.29 7.74 18.37
N THR A 372 8.16 9.04 18.62
CA THR A 372 9.17 9.85 19.28
C THR A 372 9.43 9.36 20.70
N TRP A 373 8.37 9.05 21.45
CA TRP A 373 8.51 8.52 22.80
C TRP A 373 9.25 7.18 22.82
N SER A 374 8.86 6.25 21.93
CA SER A 374 9.51 4.93 21.82
C SER A 374 10.98 5.07 21.44
N ALA A 375 11.32 5.93 20.49
CA ALA A 375 12.71 6.21 20.10
C ALA A 375 13.54 6.79 21.26
N ALA A 376 13.00 7.73 22.00
CA ALA A 376 13.67 8.32 23.17
C ALA A 376 13.88 7.27 24.30
N LYS A 377 12.87 6.43 24.54
CA LYS A 377 12.96 5.33 25.50
C LYS A 377 14.05 4.33 25.14
N GLN A 378 14.12 3.92 23.88
CA GLN A 378 15.17 3.02 23.39
C GLN A 378 16.57 3.65 23.51
N ALA A 379 16.71 4.94 23.17
CA ALA A 379 17.99 5.64 23.29
C ALA A 379 18.44 5.69 24.77
N TYR A 380 17.54 6.00 25.68
CA TYR A 380 17.80 6.01 27.11
C TYR A 380 18.21 4.62 27.62
N ASP A 381 17.44 3.59 27.29
CA ASP A 381 17.70 2.21 27.76
C ASP A 381 19.04 1.68 27.24
N ARG A 382 19.38 1.95 25.94
CA ARG A 382 20.68 1.58 25.40
C ARG A 382 21.85 2.27 26.11
N ALA A 383 21.73 3.59 26.29
CA ALA A 383 22.76 4.35 26.99
C ALA A 383 22.93 3.87 28.44
N LYS A 384 21.80 3.61 29.14
CA LYS A 384 21.80 3.07 30.48
C LYS A 384 22.45 1.70 30.56
N ALA A 385 22.08 0.77 29.69
CA ALA A 385 22.68 -0.58 29.65
C ALA A 385 24.19 -0.53 29.42
N ARG A 386 24.67 0.32 28.49
CA ARG A 386 26.10 0.51 28.24
C ARG A 386 26.80 1.10 29.47
N LYS A 387 26.21 2.09 30.11
CA LYS A 387 26.77 2.69 31.34
C LYS A 387 26.82 1.69 32.49
N ASP A 388 25.74 0.94 32.72
CA ASP A 388 25.65 -0.08 33.79
C ASP A 388 26.67 -1.21 33.56
N ALA A 389 27.00 -1.51 32.29
CA ALA A 389 28.05 -2.46 31.89
C ALA A 389 29.48 -1.90 32.00
N GLY A 390 29.67 -0.66 32.47
CA GLY A 390 30.98 -0.02 32.60
C GLY A 390 31.66 0.35 31.27
N LEU A 391 30.89 0.42 30.18
CA LEU A 391 31.40 0.82 28.85
C LEU A 391 31.57 2.34 28.78
N THR A 392 32.41 2.77 27.84
CA THR A 392 32.67 4.17 27.52
C THR A 392 32.08 4.53 26.14
N ASN A 393 32.08 5.82 25.85
CA ASN A 393 31.86 6.34 24.50
C ASN A 393 33.04 5.95 23.58
N ASP A 394 32.88 6.17 22.28
CA ASP A 394 33.90 5.84 21.28
C ASP A 394 35.19 6.66 21.42
N ASP A 395 35.09 7.84 22.06
CA ASP A 395 36.22 8.72 22.46
C ASP A 395 36.86 8.33 23.81
N GLY A 396 36.39 7.25 24.44
CA GLY A 396 36.84 6.79 25.76
C GLY A 396 36.23 7.57 26.94
N GLY A 397 35.37 8.54 26.69
CA GLY A 397 34.70 9.32 27.72
C GLY A 397 33.53 8.58 28.39
N PRO A 398 33.02 9.07 29.55
CA PRO A 398 31.90 8.46 30.23
C PRO A 398 30.61 8.58 29.41
N ILE A 399 29.76 7.53 29.46
CA ILE A 399 28.44 7.58 28.81
C ILE A 399 27.54 8.56 29.54
N THR A 400 27.09 9.58 28.81
CA THR A 400 26.04 10.51 29.24
C THR A 400 24.68 9.93 28.89
N LEU A 401 23.79 9.84 29.90
CA LEU A 401 22.42 9.39 29.65
C LEU A 401 21.64 10.52 28.98
N PRO A 402 20.89 10.24 27.90
CA PRO A 402 19.88 11.19 27.41
C PRO A 402 18.78 11.39 28.47
N ASP A 403 17.95 12.39 28.27
CA ASP A 403 16.80 12.62 29.15
C ASP A 403 15.89 11.39 29.21
N ARG A 404 15.49 11.01 30.40
CA ARG A 404 14.52 9.93 30.58
C ARG A 404 13.16 10.39 30.05
N PRO A 405 12.54 9.67 29.10
CA PRO A 405 11.24 10.06 28.59
C PRO A 405 10.18 10.02 29.70
N GLY A 406 9.25 10.95 29.63
CA GLY A 406 8.14 11.09 30.59
C GLY A 406 7.13 9.95 30.50
N LYS A 407 5.87 10.25 30.79
CA LYS A 407 4.77 9.27 30.69
C LYS A 407 4.70 8.66 29.31
N LYS A 408 4.48 7.33 29.26
CA LYS A 408 4.36 6.59 27.99
C LYS A 408 3.25 7.16 27.12
N ILE A 409 3.60 7.43 25.84
CA ILE A 409 2.68 7.76 24.76
C ILE A 409 2.60 6.55 23.86
N THR A 410 1.39 6.08 23.57
CA THR A 410 1.15 4.85 22.84
C THR A 410 0.63 5.12 21.42
N LEU A 411 0.86 4.20 20.48
CA LEU A 411 0.22 4.25 19.16
C LEU A 411 -1.30 4.35 19.27
N MET A 412 -1.92 3.62 20.21
CA MET A 412 -3.37 3.69 20.42
C MET A 412 -3.83 5.10 20.84
N SER A 413 -3.01 5.87 21.58
CA SER A 413 -3.33 7.27 21.86
C SER A 413 -3.26 8.14 20.60
N GLY A 414 -2.32 7.87 19.70
CA GLY A 414 -2.22 8.50 18.39
C GLY A 414 -3.41 8.13 17.50
N ILE A 415 -3.79 6.85 17.45
CA ILE A 415 -4.97 6.38 16.72
C ILE A 415 -6.26 7.05 17.26
N ALA A 416 -6.36 7.23 18.58
CA ALA A 416 -7.49 7.94 19.17
C ALA A 416 -7.50 9.43 18.80
N ALA A 417 -6.34 10.06 18.69
CA ALA A 417 -6.22 11.43 18.20
C ALA A 417 -6.60 11.53 16.72
N TRP A 418 -6.11 10.62 15.89
CA TRP A 418 -6.47 10.53 14.48
C TRP A 418 -7.97 10.31 14.29
N GLN A 419 -8.60 9.41 15.04
CA GLN A 419 -10.06 9.22 15.00
C GLN A 419 -10.83 10.51 15.30
N ARG A 420 -10.41 11.31 16.30
CA ARG A 420 -11.08 12.59 16.62
C ARG A 420 -10.95 13.59 15.47
N ASP A 421 -9.75 13.72 14.92
CA ASP A 421 -9.46 14.59 13.76
C ASP A 421 -10.32 14.19 12.55
N LEU A 422 -10.38 12.89 12.23
CA LEU A 422 -11.20 12.38 11.14
C LEU A 422 -12.70 12.62 11.33
N LYS A 423 -13.19 12.46 12.56
CA LYS A 423 -14.60 12.76 12.87
C LYS A 423 -14.91 14.25 12.72
N GLU A 424 -14.06 15.11 13.20
CA GLU A 424 -14.20 16.57 13.05
C GLU A 424 -14.14 16.98 11.57
N TYR A 425 -13.16 16.47 10.83
CA TYR A 425 -13.04 16.75 9.40
C TYR A 425 -14.28 16.27 8.64
N GLY A 426 -14.75 15.06 8.90
CA GLY A 426 -15.94 14.52 8.24
C GLY A 426 -17.19 15.36 8.47
N VAL A 427 -17.41 15.86 9.70
CA VAL A 427 -18.50 16.81 10.01
C VAL A 427 -18.35 18.09 9.19
N ASN A 428 -17.14 18.66 9.14
CA ASN A 428 -16.84 19.88 8.38
C ASN A 428 -17.03 19.69 6.85
N GLN A 429 -16.92 18.46 6.36
CA GLN A 429 -17.24 18.12 4.96
C GLN A 429 -18.74 17.87 4.72
N GLY A 430 -19.58 17.96 5.73
CA GLY A 430 -21.02 17.80 5.64
C GLY A 430 -21.54 16.37 5.82
N PHE A 431 -20.68 15.44 6.26
CA PHE A 431 -21.13 14.08 6.59
C PHE A 431 -21.77 14.01 8.00
N THR A 432 -22.75 13.11 8.11
CA THR A 432 -23.18 12.65 9.44
C THR A 432 -22.18 11.60 9.93
N ILE A 433 -21.44 11.92 11.00
CA ILE A 433 -20.38 11.05 11.52
C ILE A 433 -20.88 10.24 12.72
N LYS A 434 -20.59 8.91 12.71
CA LYS A 434 -20.88 7.98 13.79
C LYS A 434 -19.60 7.45 14.45
#